data_511ed16ece0062ba51f4745da7516188
#
_entry.id   511ed16ece0062ba51f4745da7516188
#
_cell.length_a   1.000
_cell.length_b   1.000
_cell.length_c   1.000
_cell.angle_alpha   90.00
_cell.angle_beta   90.00
_cell.angle_gamma   90.00
#
_symmetry.space_group_name_H-M   'P 1'
#
loop_
_entity.id
_entity.type
_entity.pdbx_description
1 polymer ?
#
loop_
_entity_poly.entity_id
_entity_poly.type
_entity_poly.pdbx_seq_one_letter_code
_entity_poly.pdbx_strand_id
1 'polypeptide(L)'
;MMLGKYFKKTVFRKEHTADGVVPEAPQGILKKCNACKGAIFTEDVKRNLYICPKCGNYFRVHAYRRIEFLLDDGSFEEWDQGMTAGNPLGFPGYEEKVRALQERTGLTEAVVTGKGRINGMETVICLLYTSPSPRDLSTS
;
A
#
# COMPACT_ATOMS: atom_id res chain seq x y z
N MET A 1 0.07 -37.47 -42.77
CA MET A 1 0.88 -37.88 -41.59
C MET A 1 0.59 -36.89 -40.45
N MET A 2 -0.23 -37.34 -39.48
CA MET A 2 -0.62 -36.52 -38.33
C MET A 2 0.28 -36.84 -37.15
N LEU A 3 0.97 -35.82 -36.62
CA LEU A 3 1.72 -35.92 -35.39
C LEU A 3 0.93 -35.20 -34.29
N GLY A 4 0.15 -36.00 -33.55
CA GLY A 4 -0.52 -35.55 -32.34
C GLY A 4 0.48 -35.34 -31.19
N LYS A 5 0.64 -34.12 -30.74
CA LYS A 5 1.46 -33.80 -29.57
C LYS A 5 0.66 -34.09 -28.31
N TYR A 6 1.04 -35.11 -27.58
CA TYR A 6 0.62 -35.39 -26.23
C TYR A 6 1.19 -34.34 -25.27
N PHE A 7 0.39 -33.36 -24.87
CA PHE A 7 0.66 -32.58 -23.68
C PHE A 7 0.01 -33.29 -22.48
N LYS A 8 0.78 -34.06 -21.73
CA LYS A 8 0.34 -34.53 -20.40
C LYS A 8 0.23 -33.32 -19.48
N LYS A 9 -0.99 -32.95 -19.11
CA LYS A 9 -1.24 -32.09 -17.95
C LYS A 9 -0.68 -32.79 -16.72
N THR A 10 0.41 -32.25 -16.17
CA THR A 10 0.90 -32.64 -14.85
C THR A 10 -0.10 -32.14 -13.82
N VAL A 11 -0.95 -33.02 -13.37
CA VAL A 11 -1.84 -32.75 -12.22
C VAL A 11 -0.93 -32.84 -11.00
N PHE A 12 -0.62 -31.70 -10.38
CA PHE A 12 -0.03 -31.68 -9.06
C PHE A 12 -1.00 -32.31 -8.07
N ARG A 13 -0.78 -33.58 -7.74
CA ARG A 13 -1.48 -34.27 -6.68
C ARG A 13 -1.01 -33.64 -5.37
N LYS A 14 -1.90 -32.95 -4.65
CA LYS A 14 -1.66 -32.56 -3.26
C LYS A 14 -1.44 -33.84 -2.46
N GLU A 15 -0.21 -34.09 -2.06
CA GLU A 15 0.05 -35.09 -1.04
C GLU A 15 -0.52 -34.56 0.27
N HIS A 16 -1.58 -35.21 0.75
CA HIS A 16 -2.08 -35.01 2.09
C HIS A 16 -1.06 -35.61 3.06
N THR A 17 -0.34 -34.79 3.78
CA THR A 17 0.40 -35.23 4.96
C THR A 17 -0.59 -35.72 6.00
N ALA A 18 -0.28 -36.86 6.63
CA ALA A 18 -1.20 -37.65 7.44
C ALA A 18 -1.76 -36.97 8.71
N ASP A 19 -1.34 -35.75 9.03
CA ASP A 19 -1.71 -35.07 10.28
C ASP A 19 -2.63 -33.86 10.12
N GLY A 20 -3.23 -33.64 8.96
CA GLY A 20 -4.30 -32.66 8.77
C GLY A 20 -3.96 -31.19 9.07
N VAL A 21 -2.74 -30.88 9.49
CA VAL A 21 -2.27 -29.52 9.77
C VAL A 21 -1.75 -28.93 8.46
N VAL A 22 -2.58 -28.18 7.78
CA VAL A 22 -2.09 -27.31 6.67
C VAL A 22 -1.25 -26.21 7.32
N PRO A 23 0.06 -26.12 7.02
CA PRO A 23 0.87 -25.05 7.56
C PRO A 23 0.32 -23.72 7.08
N GLU A 24 -0.25 -22.96 8.00
CA GLU A 24 -0.78 -21.63 7.70
C GLU A 24 0.42 -20.69 7.53
N ALA A 25 0.65 -20.27 6.28
CA ALA A 25 1.71 -19.30 6.00
C ALA A 25 1.35 -17.98 6.69
N PRO A 26 2.26 -17.39 7.48
CA PRO A 26 1.98 -16.12 8.15
C PRO A 26 1.50 -15.08 7.15
N GLN A 27 0.39 -14.42 7.46
CA GLN A 27 -0.20 -13.40 6.60
C GLN A 27 0.81 -12.25 6.39
N GLY A 28 0.90 -11.76 5.15
CA GLY A 28 1.72 -10.60 4.82
C GLY A 28 3.15 -10.87 4.36
N ILE A 29 3.62 -12.12 4.32
CA ILE A 29 4.97 -12.47 3.83
C ILE A 29 5.10 -12.17 2.32
N LEU A 30 4.06 -12.43 1.55
CA LEU A 30 4.05 -12.24 0.11
C LEU A 30 3.07 -11.15 -0.31
N LYS A 31 3.49 -10.31 -1.27
CA LYS A 31 2.65 -9.35 -1.99
C LYS A 31 2.54 -9.76 -3.46
N LYS A 32 1.34 -9.69 -4.00
CA LYS A 32 1.09 -9.89 -5.43
C LYS A 32 1.16 -8.53 -6.14
N CYS A 33 1.97 -8.44 -7.18
CA CYS A 33 2.02 -7.24 -8.01
C CYS A 33 0.77 -7.14 -8.88
N ASN A 34 0.15 -5.97 -8.92
CA ASN A 34 -1.07 -5.75 -9.71
C ASN A 34 -0.81 -5.74 -11.23
N ALA A 35 0.40 -5.36 -11.65
CA ALA A 35 0.77 -5.33 -13.06
C ALA A 35 1.22 -6.71 -13.56
N CYS A 36 2.36 -7.22 -13.07
CA CYS A 36 2.92 -8.48 -13.57
C CYS A 36 2.33 -9.74 -12.91
N LYS A 37 1.43 -9.60 -11.93
CA LYS A 37 0.79 -10.68 -11.14
C LYS A 37 1.78 -11.58 -10.37
N GLY A 38 3.07 -11.28 -10.39
CA GLY A 38 4.10 -12.02 -9.67
C GLY A 38 3.94 -11.90 -8.16
N ALA A 39 4.19 -13.00 -7.45
CA ALA A 39 4.36 -12.99 -6.00
C ALA A 39 5.79 -12.54 -5.66
N ILE A 40 5.91 -11.68 -4.66
CA ILE A 40 7.15 -11.04 -4.23
C ILE A 40 7.15 -10.99 -2.71
N PHE A 41 8.27 -11.21 -2.09
CA PHE A 41 8.39 -11.05 -0.64
C PHE A 41 8.12 -9.59 -0.23
N THR A 42 7.33 -9.42 0.81
CA THR A 42 6.98 -8.08 1.31
C THR A 42 8.21 -7.28 1.70
N GLU A 43 9.22 -7.94 2.26
CA GLU A 43 10.48 -7.30 2.63
C GLU A 43 11.26 -6.81 1.41
N ASP A 44 11.28 -7.56 0.31
CA ASP A 44 11.93 -7.12 -0.93
C ASP A 44 11.21 -5.90 -1.53
N VAL A 45 9.88 -5.86 -1.44
CA VAL A 45 9.09 -4.70 -1.85
C VAL A 45 9.44 -3.47 -1.00
N LYS A 46 9.55 -3.63 0.33
CA LYS A 46 9.92 -2.54 1.23
C LYS A 46 11.34 -2.03 0.96
N ARG A 47 12.31 -2.93 0.82
CA ARG A 47 13.71 -2.58 0.50
C ARG A 47 13.83 -1.85 -0.84
N ASN A 48 13.01 -2.21 -1.82
CA ASN A 48 12.99 -1.58 -3.13
C ASN A 48 12.01 -0.39 -3.20
N LEU A 49 11.84 0.35 -2.09
CA LEU A 49 11.00 1.56 -2.00
C LEU A 49 9.59 1.37 -2.58
N TYR A 50 9.00 0.19 -2.36
CA TYR A 50 7.68 -0.20 -2.87
C TYR A 50 7.58 -0.21 -4.41
N ILE A 51 8.69 -0.44 -5.08
CA ILE A 51 8.73 -0.70 -6.52
C ILE A 51 8.86 -2.21 -6.74
N CYS A 52 8.09 -2.74 -7.67
CA CYS A 52 8.16 -4.15 -8.02
C CYS A 52 9.52 -4.51 -8.64
N PRO A 53 10.32 -5.41 -8.04
CA PRO A 53 11.62 -5.78 -8.60
C PRO A 53 11.53 -6.53 -9.93
N LYS A 54 10.35 -7.06 -10.29
CA LYS A 54 10.14 -7.83 -11.54
C LYS A 54 9.74 -6.96 -12.73
N CYS A 55 8.95 -5.91 -12.50
CA CYS A 55 8.39 -5.13 -13.62
C CYS A 55 8.44 -3.61 -13.43
N GLY A 56 9.01 -3.12 -12.32
CA GLY A 56 9.11 -1.69 -12.05
C GLY A 56 7.79 -1.01 -11.65
N ASN A 57 6.67 -1.74 -11.54
CA ASN A 57 5.39 -1.15 -11.15
C ASN A 57 5.40 -0.71 -9.68
N TYR A 58 4.73 0.39 -9.39
CA TYR A 58 4.64 0.95 -8.05
C TYR A 58 3.55 0.27 -7.23
N PHE A 59 3.86 -0.06 -5.98
CA PHE A 59 2.88 -0.41 -4.98
C PHE A 59 2.37 0.84 -4.26
N ARG A 60 1.15 0.74 -3.69
CA ARG A 60 0.62 1.81 -2.85
C ARG A 60 1.46 1.93 -1.56
N VAL A 61 1.85 3.15 -1.23
CA VAL A 61 2.62 3.48 -0.03
C VAL A 61 1.78 4.40 0.85
N HIS A 62 1.72 4.09 2.16
CA HIS A 62 1.07 4.94 3.15
C HIS A 62 1.82 6.26 3.36
N ALA A 63 1.12 7.31 3.75
CA ALA A 63 1.68 8.65 3.91
C ALA A 63 2.91 8.68 4.81
N TYR A 64 2.84 8.15 6.02
CA TYR A 64 3.98 8.11 6.94
C TYR A 64 5.19 7.37 6.39
N ARG A 65 4.96 6.26 5.68
CA ARG A 65 6.09 5.54 5.05
C ARG A 65 6.73 6.33 3.93
N ARG A 66 5.96 7.15 3.23
CA ARG A 66 6.49 8.06 2.22
C ARG A 66 7.29 9.20 2.84
N ILE A 67 6.84 9.71 4.00
CA ILE A 67 7.56 10.70 4.80
C ILE A 67 8.94 10.16 5.21
N GLU A 68 9.00 8.93 5.73
CA GLU A 68 10.24 8.25 6.09
C GLU A 68 11.24 8.11 4.93
N PHE A 69 10.76 8.01 3.69
CA PHE A 69 11.65 7.93 2.52
C PHE A 69 12.18 9.29 2.06
N LEU A 70 11.44 10.35 2.35
CA LEU A 70 11.71 11.68 1.81
C LEU A 70 12.49 12.56 2.77
N LEU A 71 12.22 12.42 4.06
CA LEU A 71 12.78 13.30 5.08
C LEU A 71 13.97 12.66 5.79
N ASP A 72 14.84 13.49 6.29
CA ASP A 72 15.94 13.09 7.16
C ASP A 72 15.39 12.45 8.44
N ASP A 73 16.06 11.41 8.93
CA ASP A 73 15.63 10.65 10.09
C ASP A 73 15.30 11.52 11.29
N GLY A 74 14.11 11.33 11.87
CA GLY A 74 13.65 12.04 13.05
C GLY A 74 13.38 13.53 12.85
N SER A 75 13.41 14.04 11.61
CA SER A 75 13.19 15.47 11.35
C SER A 75 11.73 15.86 11.19
N PHE A 76 10.80 14.88 11.05
CA PHE A 76 9.39 15.16 10.79
C PHE A 76 8.67 15.64 12.05
N GLU A 77 8.00 16.76 11.92
CA GLU A 77 7.09 17.34 12.91
C GLU A 77 5.72 17.55 12.24
N GLU A 78 4.76 16.71 12.64
CA GLU A 78 3.42 16.73 12.07
C GLU A 78 2.60 17.89 12.62
N TRP A 79 1.83 18.52 11.73
CA TRP A 79 0.89 19.58 12.06
C TRP A 79 -0.55 19.04 12.04
N ASP A 80 -1.42 19.70 12.78
CA ASP A 80 -2.88 19.51 12.72
C ASP A 80 -3.36 18.06 12.95
N GLN A 81 -2.63 17.27 13.73
CA GLN A 81 -2.96 15.86 14.02
C GLN A 81 -4.38 15.63 14.54
N GLY A 82 -4.95 16.63 15.22
CA GLY A 82 -6.31 16.57 15.76
C GLY A 82 -7.40 17.10 14.82
N MET A 83 -7.04 17.54 13.63
CA MET A 83 -8.01 18.06 12.68
C MET A 83 -8.80 16.91 12.07
N THR A 84 -10.13 16.99 12.16
CA THR A 84 -11.06 16.02 11.59
C THR A 84 -12.15 16.72 10.81
N ALA A 85 -12.58 16.10 9.70
CA ALA A 85 -13.73 16.60 8.95
C ALA A 85 -15.01 16.42 9.75
N GLY A 86 -15.76 17.51 9.94
CA GLY A 86 -17.12 17.47 10.48
C GLY A 86 -18.15 17.04 9.43
N ASN A 87 -19.39 16.79 9.89
CA ASN A 87 -20.53 16.54 9.01
C ASN A 87 -21.57 17.68 9.10
N PRO A 88 -21.25 18.90 8.63
CA PRO A 88 -22.11 20.05 8.81
C PRO A 88 -23.44 19.95 8.05
N LEU A 89 -23.49 19.09 7.03
CA LEU A 89 -24.70 18.85 6.25
C LEU A 89 -25.55 17.69 6.78
N GLY A 90 -25.11 16.98 7.83
CA GLY A 90 -25.82 15.83 8.39
C GLY A 90 -25.99 14.69 7.39
N PHE A 91 -25.00 14.45 6.50
CA PHE A 91 -25.11 13.43 5.47
C PHE A 91 -25.22 12.04 6.13
N PRO A 92 -26.26 11.25 5.80
CA PRO A 92 -26.47 9.94 6.42
C PRO A 92 -25.31 8.95 6.13
N GLY A 93 -24.85 8.26 7.19
CA GLY A 93 -23.80 7.26 7.07
C GLY A 93 -22.39 7.82 6.87
N TYR A 94 -22.20 9.15 6.89
CA TYR A 94 -20.89 9.76 6.70
C TYR A 94 -19.95 9.46 7.86
N GLU A 95 -20.43 9.60 9.08
CA GLU A 95 -19.62 9.42 10.29
C GLU A 95 -19.14 7.97 10.46
N GLU A 96 -20.04 6.99 10.20
CA GLU A 96 -19.68 5.58 10.22
C GLU A 96 -18.61 5.25 9.16
N LYS A 97 -18.76 5.82 7.96
CA LYS A 97 -17.79 5.65 6.88
C LYS A 97 -16.42 6.24 7.23
N VAL A 98 -16.39 7.43 7.82
CA VAL A 98 -15.15 8.08 8.27
C VAL A 98 -14.49 7.25 9.34
N ARG A 99 -15.23 6.81 10.36
CA ARG A 99 -14.72 5.97 11.44
C ARG A 99 -14.12 4.66 10.92
N ALA A 100 -14.82 3.96 10.04
CA ALA A 100 -14.33 2.74 9.43
C ALA A 100 -13.04 2.96 8.59
N LEU A 101 -12.90 4.13 7.96
CA LEU A 101 -11.68 4.50 7.25
C LEU A 101 -10.53 4.80 8.22
N GLN A 102 -10.77 5.52 9.29
CA GLN A 102 -9.78 5.82 10.34
C GLN A 102 -9.26 4.52 10.99
N GLU A 103 -10.15 3.61 11.37
CA GLU A 103 -9.78 2.30 11.91
C GLU A 103 -8.93 1.47 10.94
N ARG A 104 -9.29 1.48 9.66
CA ARG A 104 -8.57 0.72 8.64
C ARG A 104 -7.20 1.31 8.29
N THR A 105 -7.06 2.63 8.34
CA THR A 105 -5.85 3.35 7.89
C THR A 105 -4.93 3.74 9.01
N GLY A 106 -5.43 3.85 10.24
CA GLY A 106 -4.71 4.42 11.38
C GLY A 106 -4.48 5.93 11.27
N LEU A 107 -5.14 6.60 10.32
CA LEU A 107 -5.04 8.05 10.09
C LEU A 107 -6.30 8.74 10.59
N THR A 108 -6.16 9.89 11.22
CA THR A 108 -7.28 10.74 11.64
C THR A 108 -7.92 11.42 10.44
N GLU A 109 -7.08 11.85 9.47
CA GLU A 109 -7.49 12.48 8.22
C GLU A 109 -6.69 11.91 7.05
N ALA A 110 -7.22 12.04 5.83
CA ALA A 110 -6.56 11.57 4.61
C ALA A 110 -5.34 12.42 4.21
N VAL A 111 -5.19 13.58 4.78
CA VAL A 111 -4.08 14.51 4.55
C VAL A 111 -3.16 14.48 5.76
N VAL A 112 -1.85 14.34 5.52
CA VAL A 112 -0.82 14.49 6.54
C VAL A 112 0.05 15.67 6.16
N THR A 113 0.13 16.67 7.03
CA THR A 113 0.92 17.89 6.85
C THR A 113 1.95 18.02 7.94
N GLY A 114 3.06 18.66 7.63
CA GLY A 114 4.10 18.91 8.61
C GLY A 114 5.34 19.52 8.00
N LYS A 115 6.34 19.73 8.83
CA LYS A 115 7.68 20.15 8.41
C LYS A 115 8.71 19.07 8.68
N GLY A 116 9.79 19.10 7.96
CA GLY A 116 10.94 18.23 8.15
C GLY A 116 12.13 18.75 7.38
N ARG A 117 13.16 17.93 7.25
CA ARG A 117 14.35 18.29 6.47
C ARG A 117 14.58 17.26 5.37
N ILE A 118 15.05 17.76 4.23
CA ILE A 118 15.55 16.94 3.12
C ILE A 118 17.02 17.36 2.90
N ASN A 119 17.96 16.48 3.17
CA ASN A 119 19.40 16.78 3.13
C ASN A 119 19.77 18.02 3.94
N GLY A 120 19.21 18.16 5.15
CA GLY A 120 19.43 19.28 6.05
C GLY A 120 18.62 20.54 5.75
N MET A 121 17.95 20.64 4.60
CA MET A 121 17.13 21.80 4.22
C MET A 121 15.71 21.69 4.77
N GLU A 122 15.23 22.71 5.44
CA GLU A 122 13.86 22.77 5.94
C GLU A 122 12.85 22.73 4.79
N THR A 123 11.85 21.89 4.94
CA THR A 123 10.84 21.62 3.92
C THR A 123 9.48 21.44 4.58
N VAL A 124 8.45 21.99 3.99
CA VAL A 124 7.05 21.71 4.36
C VAL A 124 6.53 20.62 3.42
N ILE A 125 5.91 19.62 4.01
CA ILE A 125 5.36 18.48 3.28
C ILE A 125 3.85 18.35 3.51
N CYS A 126 3.13 18.03 2.43
CA CYS A 126 1.70 17.71 2.47
C CYS A 126 1.48 16.44 1.64
N LEU A 127 1.06 15.37 2.27
CA LEU A 127 0.82 14.09 1.62
C LEU A 127 -0.65 13.69 1.70
N LEU A 128 -1.21 13.36 0.55
CA LEU A 128 -2.54 12.79 0.40
C LEU A 128 -2.45 11.26 0.41
N TYR A 129 -3.23 10.62 1.28
CA TYR A 129 -3.23 9.17 1.39
C TYR A 129 -3.77 8.46 0.14
N THR A 130 -4.80 8.99 -0.50
CA THR A 130 -5.55 8.26 -1.54
C THR A 130 -6.00 9.06 -2.74
N SER A 131 -5.99 10.37 -2.70
CA SER A 131 -6.51 11.18 -3.82
C SER A 131 -5.41 11.57 -4.78
N PRO A 132 -5.59 11.34 -6.09
CA PRO A 132 -4.80 12.06 -7.07
C PRO A 132 -5.11 13.56 -6.94
N SER A 133 -4.11 14.40 -7.19
CA SER A 133 -4.33 15.84 -7.27
C SER A 133 -5.35 16.15 -8.36
N PRO A 134 -6.25 17.14 -8.18
CA PRO A 134 -7.14 17.58 -9.26
C PRO A 134 -6.40 17.95 -10.56
N ARG A 135 -5.12 18.34 -10.43
CA ARG A 135 -4.25 18.61 -11.57
C ARG A 135 -3.93 17.36 -12.38
N ASP A 136 -3.80 16.21 -11.71
CA ASP A 136 -3.51 14.92 -12.36
C ASP A 136 -4.72 14.38 -13.13
N LEU A 137 -5.93 14.78 -12.74
CA LEU A 137 -7.17 14.40 -13.40
C LEU A 137 -7.42 15.19 -14.70
N SER A 138 -6.75 16.33 -14.88
CA SER A 138 -6.93 17.20 -16.06
C SER A 138 -6.09 16.78 -17.27
N THR A 139 -5.23 15.79 -17.13
CA THR A 139 -4.29 15.31 -18.17
C THR A 139 -4.70 13.95 -18.79
N SER A 140 -5.92 13.48 -18.49
CA SER A 140 -6.48 12.23 -19.04
C SER A 140 -7.37 12.49 -20.24
#